data_70d640d6c8f7ea2b936bb32c83b0f220
#
_entry.id   70d640d6c8f7ea2b936bb32c83b0f220
#
_cell.length_a   1.000
_cell.length_b   1.000
_cell.length_c   1.000
_cell.angle_alpha   90.00
_cell.angle_beta   90.00
_cell.angle_gamma   90.00
#
_symmetry.space_group_name_H-M   'P 1'
#
loop_
_entity.id
_entity.type
_entity.pdbx_description
1 polymer ?
#
loop_
_entity_poly.entity_id
_entity_poly.type
_entity_poly.pdbx_seq_one_letter_code
_entity_poly.pdbx_strand_id
1 'polypeptide(L)'
;MYTFIDWILFILLALCVGYLLFYAIASKFYRPQKLSEARIQRRFLVLFPAYKEDRVIVSTIRSFLKQEYPKEMYDVLVISDQMQPDTNAALQALPVCLQVAGYTNSSKAKALTLAMNVTANESYDVVVIMDADNVTTPNFLAEINRAFDSGLHAVQAHRTGKNMNTDIAVLDAISEEINNGFFRSGHNAI
;
A
#
# COMPACT_ATOMS: atom_id res chain seq x y z
N MET A 1 -46.99 -9.00 -13.12
CA MET A 1 -46.25 -8.99 -14.42
C MET A 1 -45.05 -8.09 -14.23
N TYR A 2 -43.86 -8.64 -14.25
CA TYR A 2 -42.63 -7.85 -14.12
C TYR A 2 -42.47 -6.90 -15.29
N THR A 3 -42.03 -5.69 -15.03
CA THR A 3 -41.74 -4.70 -16.07
C THR A 3 -40.43 -5.03 -16.79
N PHE A 4 -40.22 -4.46 -17.98
CA PHE A 4 -38.96 -4.58 -18.70
C PHE A 4 -37.76 -4.10 -17.86
N ILE A 5 -37.98 -3.09 -17.02
CA ILE A 5 -36.97 -2.56 -16.10
C ILE A 5 -36.57 -3.59 -15.04
N ASP A 6 -37.53 -4.34 -14.48
CA ASP A 6 -37.24 -5.39 -13.48
C ASP A 6 -36.34 -6.47 -14.05
N TRP A 7 -36.55 -6.87 -15.32
CA TRP A 7 -35.67 -7.82 -16.00
C TRP A 7 -34.27 -7.30 -16.23
N ILE A 8 -34.12 -6.02 -16.61
CA ILE A 8 -32.80 -5.39 -16.77
C ILE A 8 -32.08 -5.38 -15.41
N LEU A 9 -32.71 -4.93 -14.35
CA LEU A 9 -32.15 -4.90 -13.03
C LEU A 9 -31.76 -6.31 -12.53
N PHE A 10 -32.64 -7.29 -12.76
CA PHE A 10 -32.34 -8.68 -12.38
C PHE A 10 -31.10 -9.20 -13.12
N ILE A 11 -30.98 -9.00 -14.41
CA ILE A 11 -29.83 -9.43 -15.21
C ILE A 11 -28.55 -8.75 -14.72
N LEU A 12 -28.58 -7.43 -14.50
CA LEU A 12 -27.43 -6.69 -14.00
C LEU A 12 -26.97 -7.22 -12.63
N LEU A 13 -27.90 -7.42 -11.69
CA LEU A 13 -27.60 -7.97 -10.38
C LEU A 13 -27.07 -9.41 -10.48
N ALA A 14 -27.67 -10.23 -11.32
CA ALA A 14 -27.21 -11.61 -11.54
C ALA A 14 -25.77 -11.66 -12.10
N LEU A 15 -25.43 -10.75 -13.03
CA LEU A 15 -24.06 -10.61 -13.54
C LEU A 15 -23.08 -10.17 -12.44
N CYS A 16 -23.45 -9.18 -11.60
CA CYS A 16 -22.63 -8.75 -10.48
C CYS A 16 -22.40 -9.89 -9.48
N VAL A 17 -23.46 -10.60 -9.08
CA VAL A 17 -23.34 -11.74 -8.17
C VAL A 17 -22.52 -12.87 -8.79
N GLY A 18 -22.74 -13.17 -10.08
CA GLY A 18 -21.99 -14.17 -10.82
C GLY A 18 -20.48 -13.82 -10.87
N TYR A 19 -20.15 -12.56 -11.09
CA TYR A 19 -18.78 -12.06 -11.04
C TYR A 19 -18.13 -12.29 -9.67
N LEU A 20 -18.81 -11.89 -8.59
CA LEU A 20 -18.32 -12.10 -7.23
C LEU A 20 -18.14 -13.59 -6.90
N LEU A 21 -19.12 -14.42 -7.27
CA LEU A 21 -19.08 -15.87 -7.06
C LEU A 21 -17.91 -16.51 -7.83
N PHE A 22 -17.65 -16.08 -9.06
CA PHE A 22 -16.53 -16.56 -9.86
C PHE A 22 -15.20 -16.33 -9.15
N TYR A 23 -14.94 -15.11 -8.68
CA TYR A 23 -13.70 -14.80 -7.95
C TYR A 23 -13.63 -15.46 -6.57
N ALA A 24 -14.75 -15.60 -5.88
CA ALA A 24 -14.81 -16.35 -4.63
C ALA A 24 -14.48 -17.83 -4.81
N ILE A 25 -14.88 -18.44 -5.92
CA ILE A 25 -14.51 -19.82 -6.26
C ILE A 25 -13.04 -19.88 -6.69
N ALA A 26 -12.59 -18.98 -7.58
CA ALA A 26 -11.22 -18.93 -8.05
C ALA A 26 -10.23 -18.77 -6.89
N SER A 27 -10.54 -17.94 -5.90
CA SER A 27 -9.69 -17.70 -4.73
C SER A 27 -9.34 -18.99 -3.95
N LYS A 28 -10.22 -20.01 -3.96
CA LYS A 28 -9.95 -21.30 -3.32
C LYS A 28 -8.85 -22.11 -4.01
N PHE A 29 -8.57 -21.81 -5.26
CA PHE A 29 -7.51 -22.47 -6.03
C PHE A 29 -6.21 -21.68 -6.00
N TYR A 30 -6.20 -20.48 -5.42
CA TYR A 30 -5.00 -19.70 -5.23
C TYR A 30 -4.02 -20.41 -4.31
N ARG A 31 -2.79 -20.55 -4.78
CA ARG A 31 -1.68 -21.07 -4.00
C ARG A 31 -0.61 -19.99 -3.92
N PRO A 32 -0.35 -19.42 -2.73
CA PRO A 32 0.70 -18.43 -2.59
C PRO A 32 2.05 -19.05 -2.98
N GLN A 33 2.81 -18.32 -3.78
CA GLN A 33 4.15 -18.74 -4.17
C GLN A 33 5.05 -18.72 -2.93
N LYS A 34 5.78 -19.83 -2.70
CA LYS A 34 6.83 -19.84 -1.70
C LYS A 34 8.03 -19.05 -2.23
N LEU A 35 8.32 -17.94 -1.59
CA LEU A 35 9.48 -17.13 -1.93
C LEU A 35 10.73 -17.75 -1.31
N SER A 36 11.77 -17.95 -2.12
CA SER A 36 13.11 -18.32 -1.63
C SER A 36 13.84 -17.12 -1.06
N GLU A 37 14.97 -17.35 -0.41
CA GLU A 37 15.85 -16.26 -0.01
C GLU A 37 16.33 -15.49 -1.24
N ALA A 38 16.36 -14.16 -1.13
CA ALA A 38 16.79 -13.31 -2.22
C ALA A 38 18.30 -13.44 -2.46
N ARG A 39 18.70 -13.50 -3.72
CA ARG A 39 20.11 -13.57 -4.15
C ARG A 39 20.75 -12.19 -4.24
N ILE A 40 19.93 -11.17 -4.50
CA ILE A 40 20.35 -9.79 -4.73
C ILE A 40 19.60 -8.89 -3.75
N GLN A 41 20.31 -7.96 -3.13
CA GLN A 41 19.73 -6.89 -2.34
C GLN A 41 19.45 -5.71 -3.27
N ARG A 42 18.18 -5.30 -3.36
CA ARG A 42 17.72 -4.19 -4.19
C ARG A 42 17.67 -2.90 -3.39
N ARG A 43 17.97 -1.79 -4.06
CA ARG A 43 17.83 -0.46 -3.46
C ARG A 43 16.40 0.02 -3.60
N PHE A 44 15.79 0.40 -2.47
CA PHE A 44 14.41 0.83 -2.37
C PHE A 44 14.28 2.34 -2.23
N LEU A 45 13.31 2.92 -2.93
CA LEU A 45 12.74 4.23 -2.59
C LEU A 45 11.38 4.01 -1.93
N VAL A 46 11.23 4.43 -0.68
CA VAL A 46 9.97 4.30 0.06
C VAL A 46 9.29 5.66 0.17
N LEU A 47 8.14 5.80 -0.45
CA LEU A 47 7.39 7.04 -0.57
C LEU A 47 6.22 7.08 0.39
N PHE A 48 6.15 8.14 1.20
CA PHE A 48 5.03 8.44 2.08
C PHE A 48 4.38 9.76 1.66
N PRO A 49 3.38 9.74 0.75
CA PRO A 49 2.56 10.92 0.48
C PRO A 49 1.64 11.18 1.68
N ALA A 50 1.86 12.31 2.39
CA ALA A 50 1.15 12.67 3.60
C ALA A 50 0.42 14.00 3.44
N TYR A 51 -0.91 13.97 3.44
CA TYR A 51 -1.78 15.14 3.37
C TYR A 51 -2.57 15.30 4.67
N LYS A 52 -2.21 16.30 5.50
CA LYS A 52 -2.84 16.56 6.81
C LYS A 52 -2.83 15.36 7.78
N GLU A 53 -1.77 14.55 7.72
CA GLU A 53 -1.62 13.31 8.52
C GLU A 53 -0.77 13.53 9.78
N ASP A 54 -0.83 14.73 10.38
CA ASP A 54 -0.02 15.15 11.53
C ASP A 54 -0.06 14.19 12.72
N ARG A 55 -1.21 13.54 12.93
CA ARG A 55 -1.44 12.66 14.10
C ARG A 55 -0.70 11.34 14.02
N VAL A 56 -0.43 10.86 12.82
CA VAL A 56 0.03 9.47 12.61
C VAL A 56 1.41 9.37 11.96
N ILE A 57 1.75 10.29 11.06
CA ILE A 57 2.91 10.16 10.17
C ILE A 57 4.23 9.97 10.93
N VAL A 58 4.50 10.75 11.98
CA VAL A 58 5.76 10.66 12.73
C VAL A 58 5.92 9.29 13.39
N SER A 59 4.84 8.75 13.97
CA SER A 59 4.85 7.42 14.57
C SER A 59 5.00 6.32 13.54
N THR A 60 4.35 6.47 12.39
CA THR A 60 4.45 5.54 11.25
C THR A 60 5.88 5.49 10.71
N ILE A 61 6.50 6.64 10.46
CA ILE A 61 7.89 6.71 10.01
C ILE A 61 8.86 6.11 11.03
N ARG A 62 8.72 6.42 12.32
CA ARG A 62 9.55 5.82 13.37
C ARG A 62 9.40 4.29 13.43
N SER A 63 8.20 3.77 13.18
CA SER A 63 7.97 2.34 13.09
C SER A 63 8.63 1.75 11.85
N PHE A 64 8.49 2.41 10.70
CA PHE A 64 9.08 1.97 9.43
C PHE A 64 10.62 1.92 9.49
N LEU A 65 11.26 2.88 10.13
CA LEU A 65 12.73 2.94 10.27
C LEU A 65 13.32 1.75 11.07
N LYS A 66 12.49 0.89 11.67
CA LYS A 66 12.90 -0.35 12.34
C LYS A 66 13.02 -1.54 11.38
N GLN A 67 12.97 -1.30 10.04
CA GLN A 67 13.13 -2.38 9.06
C GLN A 67 14.45 -3.13 9.25
N GLU A 68 14.35 -4.47 9.20
CA GLU A 68 15.47 -5.42 9.17
C GLU A 68 15.98 -5.56 7.73
N TYR A 69 16.48 -4.47 7.18
CA TYR A 69 17.07 -4.37 5.85
C TYR A 69 18.27 -3.41 5.92
N PRO A 70 19.34 -3.60 5.12
CA PRO A 70 20.50 -2.72 5.15
C PRO A 70 20.11 -1.25 4.96
N LYS A 71 20.55 -0.38 5.87
CA LYS A 71 20.11 1.03 5.92
C LYS A 71 20.53 1.83 4.69
N GLU A 72 21.65 1.44 4.09
CA GLU A 72 22.19 2.00 2.85
C GLU A 72 21.43 1.56 1.60
N MET A 73 20.57 0.54 1.71
CA MET A 73 19.81 -0.03 0.61
C MET A 73 18.36 0.48 0.55
N TYR A 74 17.99 1.45 1.36
CA TYR A 74 16.70 2.11 1.21
C TYR A 74 16.72 3.55 1.67
N ASP A 75 15.99 4.39 0.95
CA ASP A 75 15.72 5.77 1.30
C ASP A 75 14.22 5.94 1.56
N VAL A 76 13.90 6.75 2.56
CA VAL A 76 12.51 7.11 2.90
C VAL A 76 12.29 8.57 2.50
N LEU A 77 11.34 8.82 1.61
CA LEU A 77 10.94 10.15 1.20
C LEU A 77 9.51 10.43 1.64
N VAL A 78 9.34 11.43 2.47
CA VAL A 78 8.03 11.93 2.92
C VAL A 78 7.67 13.17 2.10
N ILE A 79 6.53 13.13 1.43
CA ILE A 79 5.94 14.29 0.77
C ILE A 79 4.92 14.90 1.72
N SER A 80 5.32 15.97 2.39
CA SER A 80 4.49 16.69 3.35
C SER A 80 3.61 17.72 2.62
N ASP A 81 2.31 17.49 2.62
CA ASP A 81 1.34 18.38 1.99
C ASP A 81 0.35 18.90 3.04
N GLN A 82 0.36 20.21 3.28
CA GLN A 82 -0.45 20.90 4.27
C GLN A 82 -0.31 20.33 5.71
N MET A 83 0.89 19.89 6.07
CA MET A 83 1.23 19.44 7.41
C MET A 83 1.65 20.64 8.29
N GLN A 84 1.51 20.47 9.62
CA GLN A 84 1.92 21.47 10.58
C GLN A 84 3.45 21.65 10.63
N PRO A 85 3.96 22.86 10.92
CA PRO A 85 5.41 23.09 11.04
C PRO A 85 6.10 22.19 12.06
N ASP A 86 5.46 21.94 13.20
CA ASP A 86 6.00 21.07 14.26
C ASP A 86 6.13 19.61 13.79
N THR A 87 5.18 19.14 13.00
CA THR A 87 5.25 17.79 12.39
C THR A 87 6.40 17.72 11.40
N ASN A 88 6.56 18.75 10.55
CA ASN A 88 7.67 18.81 9.61
C ASN A 88 9.02 18.84 10.33
N ALA A 89 9.14 19.63 11.40
CA ALA A 89 10.36 19.67 12.22
C ALA A 89 10.65 18.29 12.87
N ALA A 90 9.63 17.58 13.36
CA ALA A 90 9.77 16.24 13.92
C ALA A 90 10.20 15.21 12.87
N LEU A 91 9.74 15.34 11.61
CA LEU A 91 10.16 14.47 10.49
C LEU A 91 11.59 14.78 10.06
N GLN A 92 11.99 16.05 9.99
CA GLN A 92 13.37 16.46 9.67
C GLN A 92 14.40 15.97 10.67
N ALA A 93 14.00 15.70 11.92
CA ALA A 93 14.87 15.12 12.95
C ALA A 93 15.09 13.60 12.79
N LEU A 94 14.39 12.96 11.84
CA LEU A 94 14.54 11.54 11.52
C LEU A 94 15.45 11.34 10.30
N PRO A 95 16.07 10.18 10.12
CA PRO A 95 16.88 9.87 8.94
C PRO A 95 16.00 9.59 7.70
N VAL A 96 15.29 10.63 7.25
CA VAL A 96 14.40 10.59 6.09
C VAL A 96 14.57 11.86 5.26
N CYS A 97 14.27 11.80 3.98
CA CYS A 97 14.15 12.97 3.13
C CYS A 97 12.73 13.55 3.29
N LEU A 98 12.62 14.83 3.60
CA LEU A 98 11.35 15.55 3.68
C LEU A 98 11.23 16.54 2.52
N GLN A 99 10.21 16.37 1.70
CA GLN A 99 9.84 17.32 0.67
C GLN A 99 8.49 17.96 1.02
N VAL A 100 8.50 19.27 1.26
CA VAL A 100 7.28 20.01 1.54
C VAL A 100 6.63 20.40 0.21
N ALA A 101 5.37 20.05 0.04
CA ALA A 101 4.54 20.41 -1.11
C ALA A 101 3.64 21.60 -0.76
N GLY A 102 3.54 22.57 -1.68
CA GLY A 102 2.72 23.77 -1.51
C GLY A 102 1.53 23.80 -2.48
N TYR A 103 0.75 22.71 -2.56
CA TYR A 103 -0.37 22.66 -3.50
C TYR A 103 -1.62 23.35 -2.94
N THR A 104 -2.25 24.19 -3.76
CA THR A 104 -3.59 24.74 -3.48
C THR A 104 -4.68 23.69 -3.65
N ASN A 105 -4.46 22.75 -4.57
CA ASN A 105 -5.34 21.60 -4.81
C ASN A 105 -4.50 20.33 -4.75
N SER A 106 -4.50 19.69 -3.58
CA SER A 106 -3.71 18.51 -3.23
C SER A 106 -4.28 17.25 -3.87
N SER A 107 -3.39 16.35 -4.28
CA SER A 107 -3.76 14.99 -4.65
C SER A 107 -2.57 14.03 -4.47
N LYS A 108 -2.86 12.76 -4.20
CA LYS A 108 -1.83 11.71 -4.09
C LYS A 108 -0.99 11.63 -5.36
N ALA A 109 -1.60 11.77 -6.54
CA ALA A 109 -0.89 11.76 -7.82
C ALA A 109 0.14 12.89 -7.93
N LYS A 110 -0.20 14.12 -7.52
CA LYS A 110 0.74 15.24 -7.50
C LYS A 110 1.90 15.00 -6.54
N ALA A 111 1.62 14.47 -5.35
CA ALA A 111 2.66 14.11 -4.38
C ALA A 111 3.62 13.05 -4.95
N LEU A 112 3.11 12.01 -5.59
CA LEU A 112 3.92 10.98 -6.24
C LEU A 112 4.74 11.54 -7.41
N THR A 113 4.15 12.42 -8.23
CA THR A 113 4.88 13.11 -9.31
C THR A 113 6.02 13.96 -8.76
N LEU A 114 5.79 14.69 -7.67
CA LEU A 114 6.85 15.46 -7.01
C LEU A 114 7.96 14.53 -6.50
N ALA A 115 7.59 13.44 -5.84
CA ALA A 115 8.56 12.47 -5.35
C ALA A 115 9.44 11.92 -6.48
N MET A 116 8.85 11.50 -7.60
CA MET A 116 9.59 10.99 -8.76
C MET A 116 10.50 12.05 -9.37
N ASN A 117 10.07 13.31 -9.41
CA ASN A 117 10.89 14.40 -9.94
C ASN A 117 12.11 14.70 -9.07
N VAL A 118 11.94 14.75 -7.73
CA VAL A 118 13.07 15.04 -6.82
C VAL A 118 14.06 13.89 -6.73
N THR A 119 13.66 12.68 -7.08
CA THR A 119 14.53 11.48 -7.09
C THR A 119 14.95 11.05 -8.49
N ALA A 120 14.67 11.84 -9.53
CA ALA A 120 14.90 11.46 -10.93
C ALA A 120 16.36 11.14 -11.28
N ASN A 121 17.32 11.69 -10.54
CA ASN A 121 18.76 11.47 -10.73
C ASN A 121 19.32 10.33 -9.86
N GLU A 122 18.48 9.70 -9.04
CA GLU A 122 18.86 8.58 -8.18
C GLU A 122 18.51 7.24 -8.84
N SER A 123 19.28 6.22 -8.54
CA SER A 123 19.01 4.87 -9.04
C SER A 123 18.39 4.02 -7.95
N TYR A 124 17.13 3.63 -8.15
CA TYR A 124 16.40 2.69 -7.30
C TYR A 124 15.91 1.52 -8.14
N ASP A 125 15.99 0.31 -7.58
CA ASP A 125 15.48 -0.90 -8.24
C ASP A 125 13.97 -1.03 -8.04
N VAL A 126 13.46 -0.57 -6.88
CA VAL A 126 12.06 -0.72 -6.50
C VAL A 126 11.55 0.53 -5.81
N VAL A 127 10.36 0.97 -6.18
CA VAL A 127 9.62 2.04 -5.50
C VAL A 127 8.48 1.43 -4.68
N VAL A 128 8.46 1.73 -3.39
CA VAL A 128 7.39 1.32 -2.47
C VAL A 128 6.54 2.53 -2.12
N ILE A 129 5.24 2.46 -2.33
CA ILE A 129 4.30 3.53 -1.97
C ILE A 129 3.54 3.08 -0.73
N MET A 130 3.66 3.85 0.34
CA MET A 130 3.03 3.61 1.64
C MET A 130 2.04 4.72 1.97
N ASP A 131 0.88 4.37 2.50
CA ASP A 131 -0.01 5.37 3.09
C ASP A 131 0.54 5.85 4.44
N ALA A 132 0.26 7.09 4.79
CA ALA A 132 0.83 7.77 5.96
C ALA A 132 0.49 7.12 7.32
N ASP A 133 -0.52 6.28 7.36
CA ASP A 133 -1.01 5.56 8.54
C ASP A 133 -0.66 4.06 8.56
N ASN A 134 -0.07 3.53 7.49
CA ASN A 134 0.23 2.11 7.38
C ASN A 134 1.49 1.73 8.19
N VAL A 135 1.36 0.70 9.01
CA VAL A 135 2.47 0.10 9.77
C VAL A 135 2.86 -1.23 9.15
N THR A 136 4.15 -1.45 9.02
CA THR A 136 4.70 -2.68 8.43
C THR A 136 5.42 -3.52 9.49
N THR A 137 5.57 -4.81 9.21
CA THR A 137 6.45 -5.69 9.98
C THR A 137 7.92 -5.32 9.73
N PRO A 138 8.85 -5.64 10.66
CA PRO A 138 10.26 -5.32 10.48
C PRO A 138 10.92 -5.96 9.25
N ASN A 139 10.44 -7.12 8.82
CA ASN A 139 10.95 -7.85 7.65
C ASN A 139 10.27 -7.45 6.31
N PHE A 140 9.46 -6.39 6.29
CA PHE A 140 8.64 -6.02 5.13
C PHE A 140 9.47 -5.80 3.85
N LEU A 141 10.56 -5.02 3.92
CA LEU A 141 11.43 -4.79 2.75
C LEU A 141 12.13 -6.07 2.30
N ALA A 142 12.53 -6.94 3.23
CA ALA A 142 13.13 -8.23 2.89
C ALA A 142 12.14 -9.13 2.14
N GLU A 143 10.87 -9.18 2.56
CA GLU A 143 9.84 -9.95 1.87
C GLU A 143 9.56 -9.41 0.46
N ILE A 144 9.49 -8.09 0.30
CA ILE A 144 9.34 -7.47 -1.03
C ILE A 144 10.56 -7.80 -1.89
N ASN A 145 11.77 -7.73 -1.35
CA ASN A 145 12.98 -8.07 -2.09
C ASN A 145 12.95 -9.53 -2.60
N ARG A 146 12.51 -10.48 -1.77
CA ARG A 146 12.32 -11.88 -2.18
C ARG A 146 11.30 -12.01 -3.31
N ALA A 147 10.21 -11.26 -3.23
CA ALA A 147 9.17 -11.28 -4.27
C ALA A 147 9.71 -10.80 -5.62
N PHE A 148 10.46 -9.70 -5.63
CA PHE A 148 11.10 -9.20 -6.85
C PHE A 148 12.21 -10.16 -7.35
N ASP A 149 12.93 -10.82 -6.45
CA ASP A 149 13.96 -11.82 -6.83
C ASP A 149 13.35 -13.07 -7.45
N SER A 150 12.11 -13.40 -7.14
CA SER A 150 11.35 -14.48 -7.77
C SER A 150 10.82 -14.13 -9.18
N GLY A 151 11.09 -12.92 -9.68
CA GLY A 151 10.68 -12.47 -11.02
C GLY A 151 9.40 -11.65 -11.07
N LEU A 152 8.82 -11.29 -9.92
CA LEU A 152 7.67 -10.39 -9.90
C LEU A 152 8.09 -8.95 -10.18
N HIS A 153 7.30 -8.23 -10.97
CA HIS A 153 7.55 -6.82 -11.33
C HIS A 153 6.67 -5.84 -10.57
N ALA A 154 5.61 -6.32 -9.95
CA ALA A 154 4.72 -5.54 -9.08
C ALA A 154 4.21 -6.43 -7.95
N VAL A 155 4.19 -5.88 -6.75
CA VAL A 155 3.78 -6.59 -5.53
C VAL A 155 2.83 -5.71 -4.74
N GLN A 156 1.73 -6.26 -4.31
CA GLN A 156 0.84 -5.64 -3.35
C GLN A 156 0.87 -6.44 -2.05
N ALA A 157 1.27 -5.78 -0.95
CA ALA A 157 1.29 -6.41 0.35
C ALA A 157 -0.13 -6.72 0.86
N HIS A 158 -0.26 -7.80 1.60
CA HIS A 158 -1.48 -8.14 2.32
C HIS A 158 -1.74 -7.07 3.40
N ARG A 159 -2.90 -6.44 3.37
CA ARG A 159 -3.32 -5.44 4.35
C ARG A 159 -4.23 -6.10 5.38
N THR A 160 -3.97 -5.82 6.65
CA THR A 160 -4.80 -6.27 7.77
C THR A 160 -5.27 -5.08 8.58
N GLY A 161 -6.40 -5.22 9.27
CA GLY A 161 -6.89 -4.17 10.17
C GLY A 161 -5.90 -3.91 11.30
N LYS A 162 -5.49 -2.65 11.46
CA LYS A 162 -4.56 -2.22 12.51
C LYS A 162 -5.22 -2.22 13.89
N ASN A 163 -6.49 -1.85 13.95
CA ASN A 163 -7.27 -1.71 15.17
C ASN A 163 -8.53 -2.59 15.07
N MET A 164 -8.90 -3.21 16.19
CA MET A 164 -10.13 -4.00 16.32
C MET A 164 -10.89 -3.63 17.60
N ASN A 165 -10.73 -2.40 18.07
CA ASN A 165 -11.25 -1.94 19.34
C ASN A 165 -12.65 -1.28 19.26
N THR A 166 -13.20 -1.17 18.06
CA THR A 166 -14.56 -0.68 17.81
C THR A 166 -15.24 -1.53 16.74
N ASP A 167 -16.58 -1.58 16.73
CA ASP A 167 -17.35 -2.32 15.72
C ASP A 167 -17.04 -1.83 14.30
N ILE A 168 -16.82 -0.52 14.12
CA ILE A 168 -16.47 0.06 12.83
C ILE A 168 -15.08 -0.43 12.38
N ALA A 169 -14.11 -0.46 13.28
CA ALA A 169 -12.77 -0.95 12.96
C ALA A 169 -12.77 -2.45 12.62
N VAL A 170 -13.62 -3.25 13.26
CA VAL A 170 -13.82 -4.66 12.92
C VAL A 170 -14.44 -4.81 11.54
N LEU A 171 -15.46 -4.02 11.20
CA LEU A 171 -16.08 -4.03 9.88
C LEU A 171 -15.08 -3.65 8.77
N ASP A 172 -14.23 -2.65 9.01
CA ASP A 172 -13.18 -2.25 8.08
C ASP A 172 -12.14 -3.37 7.87
N ALA A 173 -11.70 -4.00 8.95
CA ALA A 173 -10.80 -5.16 8.88
C ALA A 173 -11.41 -6.34 8.10
N ILE A 174 -12.71 -6.64 8.31
CA ILE A 174 -13.42 -7.67 7.56
C ILE A 174 -13.52 -7.30 6.07
N SER A 175 -13.78 -6.03 5.76
CA SER A 175 -13.83 -5.55 4.37
C SER A 175 -12.48 -5.75 3.66
N GLU A 176 -11.35 -5.45 4.33
CA GLU A 176 -10.02 -5.71 3.78
C GLU A 176 -9.76 -7.20 3.58
N GLU A 177 -10.17 -8.07 4.51
CA GLU A 177 -10.01 -9.52 4.36
C GLU A 177 -10.86 -10.08 3.21
N ILE A 178 -12.06 -9.55 2.99
CA ILE A 178 -12.89 -9.90 1.82
C ILE A 178 -12.17 -9.49 0.53
N ASN A 179 -11.61 -8.28 0.47
CA ASN A 179 -10.84 -7.80 -0.67
C ASN A 179 -9.60 -8.68 -0.92
N ASN A 180 -8.85 -9.02 0.11
CA ASN A 180 -7.68 -9.89 0.03
C ASN A 180 -8.08 -11.30 -0.45
N GLY A 181 -9.11 -11.89 0.18
CA GLY A 181 -9.56 -13.26 -0.09
C GLY A 181 -10.20 -13.41 -1.47
N PHE A 182 -11.18 -12.59 -1.81
CA PHE A 182 -11.95 -12.80 -3.05
C PHE A 182 -11.26 -12.15 -4.25
N PHE A 183 -10.98 -10.86 -4.17
CA PHE A 183 -10.48 -10.16 -5.35
C PHE A 183 -9.01 -10.41 -5.60
N ARG A 184 -8.13 -10.16 -4.62
CA ARG A 184 -6.68 -10.31 -4.83
C ARG A 184 -6.29 -11.76 -5.05
N SER A 185 -6.72 -12.67 -4.17
CA SER A 185 -6.42 -14.10 -4.33
C SER A 185 -7.13 -14.70 -5.53
N GLY A 186 -8.36 -14.29 -5.83
CA GLY A 186 -9.10 -14.75 -7.00
C GLY A 186 -8.45 -14.36 -8.31
N HIS A 187 -7.98 -13.09 -8.44
CA HIS A 187 -7.26 -12.64 -9.64
C HIS A 187 -5.89 -13.34 -9.79
N ASN A 188 -5.22 -13.61 -8.70
CA ASN A 188 -3.92 -14.30 -8.73
C ASN A 188 -4.03 -15.81 -9.01
N ALA A 189 -5.25 -16.37 -8.98
CA ALA A 189 -5.49 -17.77 -9.27
C ALA A 189 -5.75 -18.07 -10.76
N ILE A 190 -6.01 -17.01 -11.56
CA ILE A 190 -6.33 -17.08 -12.99
C ILE A 190 -5.12 -16.58 -13.80
#